data_841fb354b483106cad7aecb7399c95a6
#
_entry.id   841fb354b483106cad7aecb7399c95a6
#
_cell.length_a   1.000
_cell.length_b   1.000
_cell.length_c   1.000
_cell.angle_alpha   90.00
_cell.angle_beta   90.00
_cell.angle_gamma   90.00
#
_symmetry.space_group_name_H-M   'P 1'
#
loop_
_entity.id
_entity.type
_entity.pdbx_description
1 polymer ?
#
loop_
_entity_poly.entity_id
_entity_poly.type
_entity_poly.pdbx_seq_one_letter_code
_entity_poly.pdbx_strand_id
1 'polypeptide(L)'
;RSVSSNRIKLGQKLYKEYASELNQIANFYNVQPRFIVAIWGIETNYGSYTGNFPVISALTSLSFKGRRASFFRKQLIAALHILNNGDITLEEMTGSWAGAMGQSQFMPTSYLEYAQDFNNDGKKDIWNDQLDIFASIAYYLKRHGWDNTRTWGREVSVPDDFFSNDNYKEWKNKSLKFWSEKNIKMKNNSNLPNSLLKANLIIPNKNKSKFFLVYKNFDRIKKYNNSNFYALSVGILSDRIKNWDIYLYYLYYFLQAAQSLT
;
A
#
# COMPACT_ATOMS: atom_id res chain seq x y z
N ARG A 1 -10.29 -7.92 -9.15
CA ARG A 1 -10.71 -8.54 -7.87
C ARG A 1 -10.09 -7.83 -6.64
N SER A 2 -8.81 -7.44 -6.66
CA SER A 2 -8.16 -6.82 -5.48
C SER A 2 -8.74 -5.45 -5.08
N VAL A 3 -9.29 -4.68 -6.02
CA VAL A 3 -9.94 -3.37 -5.78
C VAL A 3 -11.43 -3.49 -6.14
N SER A 4 -12.19 -4.22 -5.29
CA SER A 4 -13.64 -4.39 -5.45
C SER A 4 -14.41 -3.21 -4.85
N SER A 5 -15.66 -3.00 -5.31
CA SER A 5 -16.54 -1.97 -4.75
C SER A 5 -16.76 -2.12 -3.24
N ASN A 6 -16.87 -3.36 -2.74
CA ASN A 6 -17.03 -3.62 -1.31
C ASN A 6 -15.77 -3.21 -0.52
N ARG A 7 -14.57 -3.55 -1.03
CA ARG A 7 -13.31 -3.14 -0.40
C ARG A 7 -13.14 -1.63 -0.39
N ILE A 8 -13.52 -0.95 -1.47
CA ILE A 8 -13.49 0.52 -1.52
C ILE A 8 -14.42 1.12 -0.47
N LYS A 9 -15.69 0.69 -0.43
CA LYS A 9 -16.68 1.20 0.53
C LYS A 9 -16.25 0.96 1.98
N LEU A 10 -15.75 -0.25 2.29
CA LEU A 10 -15.24 -0.58 3.63
C LEU A 10 -14.02 0.28 3.97
N GLY A 11 -13.07 0.44 3.04
CA GLY A 11 -11.90 1.31 3.25
C GLY A 11 -12.27 2.77 3.48
N GLN A 12 -13.26 3.30 2.78
CA GLN A 12 -13.81 4.64 2.99
C GLN A 12 -14.46 4.80 4.37
N LYS A 13 -15.21 3.77 4.83
CA LYS A 13 -15.81 3.75 6.15
C LYS A 13 -14.72 3.79 7.24
N LEU A 14 -13.76 2.85 7.16
CA LEU A 14 -12.69 2.70 8.16
C LEU A 14 -11.72 3.89 8.16
N TYR A 15 -11.44 4.48 7.00
CA TYR A 15 -10.65 5.71 6.90
C TYR A 15 -11.25 6.87 7.71
N LYS A 16 -12.58 6.96 7.80
CA LYS A 16 -13.27 7.94 8.63
C LYS A 16 -13.32 7.54 10.10
N GLU A 17 -13.61 6.27 10.35
CA GLU A 17 -13.72 5.72 11.69
C GLU A 17 -12.43 5.91 12.47
N TYR A 18 -11.28 5.67 11.84
CA TYR A 18 -9.95 5.83 12.42
C TYR A 18 -9.25 7.15 12.04
N ALA A 19 -10.01 8.20 11.70
CA ALA A 19 -9.42 9.44 11.17
C ALA A 19 -8.46 10.12 12.16
N SER A 20 -8.74 10.07 13.46
CA SER A 20 -7.91 10.62 14.53
C SER A 20 -6.55 9.92 14.59
N GLU A 21 -6.57 8.61 14.74
CA GLU A 21 -5.40 7.74 14.85
C GLU A 21 -4.54 7.80 13.59
N LEU A 22 -5.18 7.71 12.43
CA LEU A 22 -4.52 7.79 11.13
C LEU A 22 -3.84 9.14 10.92
N ASN A 23 -4.46 10.26 11.33
CA ASN A 23 -3.85 11.59 11.21
C ASN A 23 -2.67 11.75 12.17
N GLN A 24 -2.78 11.27 13.39
CA GLN A 24 -1.69 11.28 14.36
C GLN A 24 -0.47 10.52 13.81
N ILE A 25 -0.67 9.30 13.35
CA ILE A 25 0.38 8.44 12.79
C ILE A 25 0.95 9.03 11.49
N ALA A 26 0.08 9.52 10.61
CA ALA A 26 0.47 10.14 9.35
C ALA A 26 1.37 11.35 9.55
N ASN A 27 1.06 12.20 10.53
CA ASN A 27 1.88 13.35 10.89
C ASN A 27 3.23 12.92 11.48
N PHE A 28 3.23 11.92 12.37
CA PHE A 28 4.44 11.43 13.03
C PHE A 28 5.43 10.78 12.05
N TYR A 29 4.92 9.95 11.13
CA TYR A 29 5.77 9.24 10.16
C TYR A 29 5.91 9.97 8.82
N ASN A 30 5.16 11.04 8.58
CA ASN A 30 5.10 11.78 7.32
C ASN A 30 4.68 10.89 6.14
N VAL A 31 3.56 10.16 6.31
CA VAL A 31 2.97 9.24 5.31
C VAL A 31 1.49 9.53 5.17
N GLN A 32 0.97 9.69 3.95
CA GLN A 32 -0.45 9.97 3.78
C GLN A 32 -1.32 8.81 4.29
N PRO A 33 -2.36 9.07 5.12
CA PRO A 33 -3.19 8.04 5.77
C PRO A 33 -3.83 7.06 4.79
N ARG A 34 -4.24 7.53 3.62
CA ARG A 34 -4.88 6.71 2.59
C ARG A 34 -4.03 5.52 2.12
N PHE A 35 -2.69 5.63 2.15
CA PHE A 35 -1.81 4.53 1.77
C PHE A 35 -1.68 3.50 2.89
N ILE A 36 -1.73 3.93 4.14
CA ILE A 36 -1.76 3.04 5.30
C ILE A 36 -3.00 2.15 5.20
N VAL A 37 -4.18 2.77 5.05
CA VAL A 37 -5.46 2.05 4.92
C VAL A 37 -5.51 1.17 3.67
N ALA A 38 -4.93 1.63 2.54
CA ALA A 38 -4.90 0.85 1.32
C ALA A 38 -4.03 -0.42 1.45
N ILE A 39 -2.86 -0.33 2.08
CA ILE A 39 -2.01 -1.50 2.36
C ILE A 39 -2.75 -2.46 3.28
N TRP A 40 -3.28 -1.99 4.40
CA TRP A 40 -4.09 -2.80 5.32
C TRP A 40 -5.24 -3.51 4.61
N GLY A 41 -5.94 -2.79 3.71
CA GLY A 41 -7.02 -3.36 2.90
C GLY A 41 -6.57 -4.42 1.90
N ILE A 42 -5.41 -4.25 1.26
CA ILE A 42 -4.88 -5.22 0.28
C ILE A 42 -4.32 -6.46 0.99
N GLU A 43 -3.63 -6.28 2.13
CA GLU A 43 -3.00 -7.38 2.86
C GLU A 43 -4.04 -8.32 3.51
N THR A 44 -4.95 -7.77 4.29
CA THR A 44 -5.83 -8.56 5.15
C THR A 44 -7.31 -8.27 5.01
N ASN A 45 -7.70 -7.48 3.98
CA ASN A 45 -9.06 -6.98 3.86
C ASN A 45 -9.51 -6.27 5.15
N TYR A 46 -8.65 -5.37 5.62
CA TYR A 46 -8.84 -4.58 6.85
C TYR A 46 -8.96 -5.45 8.12
N GLY A 47 -8.03 -6.37 8.28
CA GLY A 47 -7.96 -7.28 9.42
C GLY A 47 -8.92 -8.48 9.38
N SER A 48 -9.83 -8.52 8.38
CA SER A 48 -10.80 -9.62 8.28
C SER A 48 -10.18 -10.98 7.93
N TYR A 49 -8.93 -10.99 7.43
CA TYR A 49 -8.26 -12.20 6.99
C TYR A 49 -6.75 -12.11 7.16
N THR A 50 -6.26 -12.52 8.31
CA THR A 50 -4.82 -12.49 8.67
C THR A 50 -4.10 -13.80 8.43
N GLY A 51 -4.85 -14.88 8.17
CA GLY A 51 -4.38 -16.25 8.16
C GLY A 51 -4.51 -16.92 9.54
N ASN A 52 -4.55 -18.25 9.54
CA ASN A 52 -4.76 -19.07 10.74
C ASN A 52 -3.69 -20.17 10.90
N PHE A 53 -2.60 -20.09 10.16
CA PHE A 53 -1.51 -21.05 10.30
C PHE A 53 -0.63 -20.68 11.50
N PRO A 54 -0.28 -21.63 12.39
CA PRO A 54 0.74 -21.40 13.40
C PRO A 54 2.07 -21.06 12.71
N VAL A 55 2.58 -19.86 12.92
CA VAL A 55 3.73 -19.29 12.19
C VAL A 55 4.98 -20.13 12.39
N ILE A 56 5.24 -20.57 13.63
CA ILE A 56 6.41 -21.41 13.95
C ILE A 56 6.36 -22.71 13.17
N SER A 57 5.23 -23.42 13.15
CA SER A 57 5.06 -24.69 12.44
C SER A 57 5.20 -24.50 10.93
N ALA A 58 4.60 -23.45 10.36
CA ALA A 58 4.70 -23.12 8.95
C ALA A 58 6.16 -22.84 8.54
N LEU A 59 6.86 -21.99 9.29
CA LEU A 59 8.26 -21.64 9.02
C LEU A 59 9.21 -22.83 9.24
N THR A 60 8.98 -23.67 10.25
CA THR A 60 9.75 -24.90 10.46
C THR A 60 9.67 -25.81 9.25
N SER A 61 8.46 -26.09 8.76
CA SER A 61 8.23 -26.92 7.57
C SER A 61 8.93 -26.36 6.32
N LEU A 62 8.81 -25.04 6.09
CA LEU A 62 9.41 -24.37 4.93
C LEU A 62 10.93 -24.21 5.04
N SER A 63 11.49 -24.26 6.24
CA SER A 63 12.93 -24.16 6.50
C SER A 63 13.69 -25.47 6.30
N PHE A 64 12.97 -26.61 6.28
CA PHE A 64 13.58 -27.93 6.26
C PHE A 64 14.24 -28.23 4.92
N LYS A 65 13.54 -28.06 3.79
CA LYS A 65 14.03 -28.39 2.45
C LYS A 65 13.44 -27.46 1.39
N GLY A 66 14.21 -27.17 0.34
CA GLY A 66 13.75 -26.41 -0.81
C GLY A 66 14.61 -25.20 -1.15
N ARG A 67 14.36 -24.61 -2.32
CA ARG A 67 15.14 -23.48 -2.87
C ARG A 67 15.22 -22.26 -1.92
N ARG A 68 14.22 -22.04 -1.06
CA ARG A 68 14.14 -20.92 -0.13
C ARG A 68 14.34 -21.32 1.34
N ALA A 69 14.82 -22.52 1.63
CA ALA A 69 14.99 -23.01 3.00
C ALA A 69 15.83 -22.06 3.87
N SER A 70 16.93 -21.52 3.35
CA SER A 70 17.78 -20.56 4.06
C SER A 70 17.01 -19.26 4.42
N PHE A 71 16.17 -18.75 3.52
CA PHE A 71 15.32 -17.61 3.81
C PHE A 71 14.34 -17.90 4.95
N PHE A 72 13.64 -19.07 4.89
CA PHE A 72 12.66 -19.44 5.92
C PHE A 72 13.32 -19.75 7.27
N ARG A 73 14.55 -20.26 7.32
CA ARG A 73 15.30 -20.38 8.58
C ARG A 73 15.55 -19.04 9.25
N LYS A 74 15.91 -18.00 8.48
CA LYS A 74 16.04 -16.65 9.06
C LYS A 74 14.70 -16.14 9.62
N GLN A 75 13.60 -16.42 8.92
CA GLN A 75 12.28 -16.04 9.40
C GLN A 75 11.89 -16.79 10.67
N LEU A 76 12.20 -18.11 10.76
CA LEU A 76 11.95 -18.91 11.96
C LEU A 76 12.72 -18.38 13.17
N ILE A 77 14.02 -18.10 13.00
CA ILE A 77 14.83 -17.52 14.08
C ILE A 77 14.25 -16.16 14.53
N ALA A 78 13.86 -15.31 13.58
CA ALA A 78 13.23 -14.02 13.89
C ALA A 78 11.90 -14.20 14.64
N ALA A 79 11.08 -15.20 14.26
CA ALA A 79 9.83 -15.51 14.96
C ALA A 79 10.07 -15.97 16.40
N LEU A 80 11.10 -16.77 16.64
CA LEU A 80 11.49 -17.16 18.00
C LEU A 80 11.96 -15.96 18.83
N HIS A 81 12.65 -14.99 18.25
CA HIS A 81 13.01 -13.74 18.93
C HIS A 81 11.76 -12.92 19.32
N ILE A 82 10.76 -12.84 18.43
CA ILE A 82 9.49 -12.15 18.73
C ILE A 82 8.80 -12.77 19.94
N LEU A 83 8.70 -14.11 20.00
CA LEU A 83 8.16 -14.83 21.15
C LEU A 83 8.97 -14.56 22.43
N ASN A 84 10.32 -14.58 22.33
CA ASN A 84 11.20 -14.33 23.46
C ASN A 84 11.09 -12.89 24.01
N ASN A 85 10.72 -11.92 23.16
CA ASN A 85 10.48 -10.54 23.58
C ASN A 85 9.13 -10.37 24.31
N GLY A 86 8.23 -11.35 24.20
CA GLY A 86 6.90 -11.30 24.82
C GLY A 86 5.89 -10.44 24.07
N ASP A 87 6.16 -10.08 22.83
CA ASP A 87 5.23 -9.29 21.99
C ASP A 87 3.94 -10.06 21.68
N ILE A 88 4.00 -11.39 21.63
CA ILE A 88 2.86 -12.30 21.34
C ILE A 88 3.13 -13.66 21.98
N THR A 89 2.06 -14.41 22.31
CA THR A 89 2.18 -15.80 22.76
C THR A 89 2.35 -16.77 21.57
N LEU A 90 2.82 -18.00 21.86
CA LEU A 90 2.97 -19.02 20.81
C LEU A 90 1.62 -19.39 20.18
N GLU A 91 0.58 -19.46 20.98
CA GLU A 91 -0.78 -19.83 20.59
C GLU A 91 -1.40 -18.75 19.68
N GLU A 92 -1.12 -17.48 19.95
CA GLU A 92 -1.65 -16.33 19.22
C GLU A 92 -0.82 -15.99 17.96
N MET A 93 0.42 -16.48 17.87
CA MET A 93 1.31 -16.22 16.73
C MET A 93 0.81 -16.96 15.48
N THR A 94 -0.27 -16.47 14.92
CA THR A 94 -0.87 -16.98 13.68
C THR A 94 -0.62 -16.04 12.49
N GLY A 95 -0.72 -16.60 11.28
CA GLY A 95 -0.49 -15.84 10.06
C GLY A 95 -0.76 -16.65 8.80
N SER A 96 -0.15 -16.26 7.69
CA SER A 96 -0.25 -16.98 6.43
C SER A 96 0.53 -18.29 6.45
N TRP A 97 0.23 -19.20 5.53
CA TRP A 97 0.97 -20.46 5.33
C TRP A 97 2.48 -20.26 5.10
N ALA A 98 2.90 -19.08 4.66
CA ALA A 98 4.29 -18.71 4.40
C ALA A 98 4.92 -17.87 5.53
N GLY A 99 4.23 -17.69 6.66
CA GLY A 99 4.76 -17.03 7.87
C GLY A 99 4.64 -15.51 7.88
N ALA A 100 3.81 -14.91 7.02
CA ALA A 100 3.45 -13.50 7.14
C ALA A 100 2.42 -13.32 8.26
N MET A 101 2.62 -12.33 9.14
CA MET A 101 1.97 -12.22 10.44
C MET A 101 1.09 -10.99 10.57
N GLY A 102 0.03 -11.13 11.35
CA GLY A 102 -0.84 -10.04 11.78
C GLY A 102 -1.54 -9.31 10.65
N GLN A 103 -2.12 -8.16 10.94
CA GLN A 103 -2.88 -7.39 9.97
C GLN A 103 -2.00 -6.64 8.95
N SER A 104 -0.73 -6.41 9.28
CA SER A 104 0.26 -5.84 8.35
C SER A 104 0.93 -6.87 7.44
N GLN A 105 0.70 -8.17 7.66
CA GLN A 105 1.32 -9.28 6.93
C GLN A 105 2.85 -9.18 6.86
N PHE A 106 3.47 -8.75 7.97
CA PHE A 106 4.93 -8.72 8.06
C PHE A 106 5.52 -10.12 8.18
N MET A 107 6.59 -10.36 7.43
CA MET A 107 7.48 -11.48 7.74
C MET A 107 8.19 -11.22 9.08
N PRO A 108 8.57 -12.25 9.85
CA PRO A 108 9.21 -12.07 11.15
C PRO A 108 10.41 -11.12 11.18
N THR A 109 11.29 -11.16 10.17
CA THR A 109 12.39 -10.19 10.06
C THR A 109 11.89 -8.76 9.83
N SER A 110 10.82 -8.58 9.06
CA SER A 110 10.20 -7.26 8.86
C SER A 110 9.53 -6.76 10.13
N TYR A 111 8.93 -7.66 10.92
CA TYR A 111 8.40 -7.32 12.22
C TYR A 111 9.48 -6.76 13.15
N LEU A 112 10.58 -7.48 13.33
CA LEU A 112 11.68 -7.02 14.19
C LEU A 112 12.26 -5.66 13.76
N GLU A 113 12.24 -5.38 12.45
CA GLU A 113 12.81 -4.15 11.90
C GLU A 113 11.81 -2.98 11.89
N TYR A 114 10.51 -3.23 11.68
CA TYR A 114 9.54 -2.18 11.37
C TYR A 114 8.32 -2.12 12.28
N ALA A 115 8.01 -3.17 13.07
CA ALA A 115 6.87 -3.11 13.97
C ALA A 115 7.07 -2.04 15.05
N GLN A 116 6.01 -1.29 15.35
CA GLN A 116 6.02 -0.16 16.29
C GLN A 116 5.03 -0.44 17.42
N ASP A 117 5.44 -0.10 18.63
CA ASP A 117 4.60 0.10 19.80
C ASP A 117 4.25 1.60 19.85
N PHE A 118 3.09 1.97 19.32
CA PHE A 118 2.72 3.38 19.17
C PHE A 118 1.89 3.90 20.34
N ASN A 119 1.18 3.01 21.03
CA ASN A 119 0.43 3.31 22.24
C ASN A 119 1.33 3.30 23.50
N ASN A 120 2.57 2.81 23.41
CA ASN A 120 3.58 2.67 24.47
C ASN A 120 3.11 1.74 25.61
N ASP A 121 2.44 0.63 25.29
CA ASP A 121 2.03 -0.38 26.24
C ASP A 121 3.12 -1.45 26.50
N GLY A 122 4.25 -1.37 25.81
CA GLY A 122 5.40 -2.27 25.90
C GLY A 122 5.34 -3.44 24.93
N LYS A 123 4.36 -3.49 24.01
CA LYS A 123 4.21 -4.54 22.99
C LYS A 123 4.10 -3.93 21.61
N LYS A 124 4.43 -4.69 20.57
CA LYS A 124 4.25 -4.32 19.17
C LYS A 124 3.15 -5.18 18.57
N ASP A 125 1.89 -4.91 18.93
CA ASP A 125 0.77 -5.77 18.56
C ASP A 125 0.24 -5.45 17.15
N ILE A 126 0.83 -6.07 16.13
CA ILE A 126 0.34 -5.97 14.74
C ILE A 126 -0.87 -6.87 14.46
N TRP A 127 -1.38 -7.62 15.45
CA TRP A 127 -2.54 -8.52 15.30
C TRP A 127 -3.83 -7.83 15.73
N ASN A 128 -3.84 -7.14 16.88
CA ASN A 128 -5.05 -6.64 17.49
C ASN A 128 -5.05 -5.14 17.79
N ASP A 129 -3.88 -4.49 17.95
CA ASP A 129 -3.81 -3.06 18.22
C ASP A 129 -3.77 -2.23 16.95
N GLN A 130 -4.78 -1.40 16.77
CA GLN A 130 -4.96 -0.64 15.54
C GLN A 130 -3.91 0.49 15.38
N LEU A 131 -3.42 1.06 16.48
CA LEU A 131 -2.37 2.08 16.47
C LEU A 131 -1.04 1.48 16.00
N ASP A 132 -0.70 0.31 16.55
CA ASP A 132 0.54 -0.41 16.21
C ASP A 132 0.52 -0.91 14.77
N ILE A 133 -0.62 -1.42 14.29
CA ILE A 133 -0.81 -1.85 12.91
C ILE A 133 -0.56 -0.69 11.95
N PHE A 134 -1.20 0.45 12.17
CA PHE A 134 -1.07 1.63 11.29
C PHE A 134 0.32 2.25 11.38
N ALA A 135 0.88 2.35 12.58
CA ALA A 135 2.22 2.87 12.82
C ALA A 135 3.29 2.00 12.15
N SER A 136 3.15 0.67 12.24
CA SER A 136 4.07 -0.28 11.61
C SER A 136 4.06 -0.15 10.09
N ILE A 137 2.88 -0.07 9.47
CA ILE A 137 2.75 0.15 8.03
C ILE A 137 3.36 1.51 7.63
N ALA A 138 3.07 2.58 8.38
CA ALA A 138 3.59 3.91 8.10
C ALA A 138 5.12 3.97 8.26
N TYR A 139 5.65 3.39 9.34
CA TYR A 139 7.08 3.34 9.56
C TYR A 139 7.82 2.55 8.48
N TYR A 140 7.26 1.43 8.03
CA TYR A 140 7.78 0.68 6.90
C TYR A 140 7.95 1.57 5.67
N LEU A 141 6.91 2.30 5.27
CA LEU A 141 6.96 3.20 4.12
C LEU A 141 7.98 4.33 4.33
N LYS A 142 8.02 4.96 5.52
CA LYS A 142 9.00 6.00 5.88
C LYS A 142 10.43 5.48 5.73
N ARG A 143 10.74 4.32 6.29
CA ARG A 143 12.09 3.70 6.25
C ARG A 143 12.52 3.38 4.82
N HIS A 144 11.59 3.11 3.93
CA HIS A 144 11.87 2.89 2.52
C HIS A 144 11.90 4.19 1.68
N GLY A 145 11.87 5.37 2.31
CA GLY A 145 12.02 6.67 1.67
C GLY A 145 10.75 7.17 0.99
N TRP A 146 9.60 6.99 1.63
CA TRP A 146 8.32 7.56 1.21
C TRP A 146 8.40 9.08 1.08
N ASP A 147 7.86 9.62 0.00
CA ASP A 147 7.73 11.05 -0.23
C ASP A 147 6.26 11.47 -0.04
N ASN A 148 5.95 12.10 1.11
CA ASN A 148 4.60 12.55 1.46
C ASN A 148 4.05 13.64 0.53
N THR A 149 4.91 14.34 -0.20
CA THR A 149 4.51 15.40 -1.15
C THR A 149 4.07 14.81 -2.50
N ARG A 150 4.22 13.51 -2.71
CA ARG A 150 3.98 12.82 -3.97
C ARG A 150 2.96 11.72 -3.83
N THR A 151 2.22 11.47 -4.92
CA THR A 151 1.41 10.26 -5.06
C THR A 151 2.22 9.10 -5.65
N TRP A 152 1.59 7.96 -5.84
CA TRP A 152 2.19 6.74 -6.39
C TRP A 152 2.30 6.76 -7.94
N GLY A 153 1.36 7.42 -8.63
CA GLY A 153 1.23 7.41 -10.08
C GLY A 153 -0.13 7.92 -10.54
N ARG A 154 -0.46 7.67 -11.78
CA ARG A 154 -1.75 8.01 -12.40
C ARG A 154 -2.06 7.13 -13.60
N GLU A 155 -3.34 6.87 -13.85
CA GLU A 155 -3.81 6.24 -15.08
C GLU A 155 -3.73 7.25 -16.24
N VAL A 156 -3.25 6.78 -17.40
CA VAL A 156 -3.03 7.62 -18.59
C VAL A 156 -3.62 6.95 -19.82
N SER A 157 -3.87 7.74 -20.87
CA SER A 157 -4.09 7.28 -22.23
C SER A 157 -2.82 7.44 -23.04
N VAL A 158 -2.62 6.54 -24.00
CA VAL A 158 -1.53 6.58 -24.97
C VAL A 158 -2.12 6.68 -26.37
N PRO A 159 -1.45 7.33 -27.34
CA PRO A 159 -1.93 7.38 -28.72
C PRO A 159 -1.90 6.00 -29.38
N ASP A 160 -2.72 5.78 -30.41
CA ASP A 160 -2.88 4.47 -31.06
C ASP A 160 -1.57 3.96 -31.69
N ASP A 161 -0.75 4.86 -32.22
CA ASP A 161 0.53 4.58 -32.83
C ASP A 161 1.69 4.40 -31.85
N PHE A 162 1.44 4.58 -30.53
CA PHE A 162 2.47 4.51 -29.48
C PHE A 162 3.30 3.22 -29.53
N PHE A 163 2.69 2.12 -29.93
CA PHE A 163 3.31 0.80 -30.00
C PHE A 163 3.85 0.42 -31.37
N SER A 164 3.83 1.33 -32.34
CA SER A 164 4.31 1.07 -33.71
C SER A 164 5.82 0.79 -33.77
N ASN A 165 6.55 1.22 -32.73
CA ASN A 165 7.95 0.85 -32.55
C ASN A 165 8.20 0.50 -31.08
N ASP A 166 9.28 -0.24 -30.81
CA ASP A 166 9.61 -0.74 -29.48
C ASP A 166 10.43 0.24 -28.62
N ASN A 167 10.70 1.45 -29.09
CA ASN A 167 11.53 2.45 -28.39
C ASN A 167 11.01 2.81 -27.00
N TYR A 168 9.68 2.73 -26.77
CA TYR A 168 9.07 3.00 -25.46
C TYR A 168 9.62 2.09 -24.35
N LYS A 169 10.13 0.91 -24.67
CA LYS A 169 10.71 -0.05 -23.71
C LYS A 169 11.98 0.51 -23.05
N GLU A 170 12.68 1.41 -23.73
CA GLU A 170 13.91 2.06 -23.24
C GLU A 170 13.63 3.34 -22.44
N TRP A 171 12.40 3.85 -22.49
CA TRP A 171 12.04 5.12 -21.86
C TRP A 171 11.78 4.92 -20.36
N LYS A 172 12.87 4.83 -19.59
CA LYS A 172 12.83 4.71 -18.14
C LYS A 172 13.08 6.06 -17.48
N ASN A 173 12.36 6.33 -16.39
CA ASN A 173 12.58 7.47 -15.53
C ASN A 173 12.58 8.82 -16.28
N LYS A 174 11.65 9.00 -17.24
CA LYS A 174 11.49 10.22 -18.02
C LYS A 174 10.56 11.22 -17.32
N SER A 175 10.74 12.52 -17.58
CA SER A 175 9.90 13.58 -17.00
C SER A 175 8.46 13.54 -17.52
N LEU A 176 7.50 14.10 -16.79
CA LEU A 176 6.12 14.25 -17.29
C LEU A 176 6.07 15.11 -18.55
N LYS A 177 6.95 16.13 -18.67
CA LYS A 177 7.12 16.91 -19.90
C LYS A 177 7.46 15.99 -21.08
N PHE A 178 8.45 15.10 -20.96
CA PHE A 178 8.80 14.13 -22.00
C PHE A 178 7.61 13.26 -22.40
N TRP A 179 6.86 12.74 -21.41
CA TRP A 179 5.68 11.91 -21.67
C TRP A 179 4.57 12.70 -22.40
N SER A 180 4.40 13.98 -22.06
CA SER A 180 3.47 14.88 -22.75
C SER A 180 3.88 15.12 -24.22
N GLU A 181 5.18 15.30 -24.49
CA GLU A 181 5.73 15.42 -25.85
C GLU A 181 5.52 14.14 -26.69
N LYS A 182 5.29 12.99 -26.04
CA LYS A 182 4.89 11.71 -26.67
C LYS A 182 3.36 11.55 -26.76
N ASN A 183 2.60 12.63 -26.64
CA ASN A 183 1.14 12.64 -26.67
C ASN A 183 0.45 11.74 -25.63
N ILE A 184 1.16 11.39 -24.54
CA ILE A 184 0.52 10.72 -23.41
C ILE A 184 -0.29 11.75 -22.62
N LYS A 185 -1.55 11.43 -22.35
CA LYS A 185 -2.52 12.29 -21.66
C LYS A 185 -3.02 11.63 -20.38
N MET A 186 -3.65 12.43 -19.54
CA MET A 186 -4.44 11.90 -18.42
C MET A 186 -5.57 11.01 -18.97
N LYS A 187 -6.09 10.10 -18.15
CA LYS A 187 -7.21 9.22 -18.53
C LYS A 187 -8.45 9.97 -19.05
N ASN A 188 -8.69 11.19 -18.58
CA ASN A 188 -9.77 12.06 -19.03
C ASN A 188 -9.41 12.90 -20.27
N ASN A 189 -8.35 12.53 -20.99
CA ASN A 189 -7.78 13.21 -22.17
C ASN A 189 -7.23 14.63 -21.91
N SER A 190 -7.18 15.12 -20.67
CA SER A 190 -6.46 16.35 -20.36
C SER A 190 -4.94 16.17 -20.45
N ASN A 191 -4.22 17.27 -20.64
CA ASN A 191 -2.76 17.24 -20.72
C ASN A 191 -2.13 16.82 -19.39
N LEU A 192 -0.99 16.14 -19.45
CA LEU A 192 -0.15 15.93 -18.27
C LEU A 192 0.34 17.28 -17.72
N PRO A 193 0.57 17.39 -16.40
CA PRO A 193 1.20 18.58 -15.86
C PRO A 193 2.57 18.84 -16.50
N ASN A 194 2.87 20.09 -16.85
CA ASN A 194 4.21 20.49 -17.28
C ASN A 194 5.17 20.43 -16.07
N SER A 195 5.84 19.30 -15.91
CA SER A 195 6.66 19.03 -14.73
C SER A 195 7.87 18.16 -15.07
N LEU A 196 8.97 18.40 -14.36
CA LEU A 196 10.17 17.58 -14.42
C LEU A 196 10.07 16.32 -13.53
N LEU A 197 8.93 16.08 -12.88
CA LEU A 197 8.68 14.87 -12.12
C LEU A 197 8.90 13.62 -12.98
N LYS A 198 9.78 12.76 -12.51
CA LYS A 198 10.16 11.52 -13.21
C LYS A 198 9.09 10.44 -13.04
N ALA A 199 8.79 9.74 -14.14
CA ALA A 199 7.83 8.65 -14.18
C ALA A 199 8.31 7.49 -15.06
N ASN A 200 7.80 6.30 -14.76
CA ASN A 200 7.92 5.12 -15.61
C ASN A 200 6.54 4.71 -16.13
N LEU A 201 6.46 4.25 -17.37
CA LEU A 201 5.24 3.67 -17.92
C LEU A 201 5.10 2.22 -17.48
N ILE A 202 3.96 1.87 -16.89
CA ILE A 202 3.58 0.50 -16.55
C ILE A 202 2.37 0.08 -17.37
N ILE A 203 2.50 -1.08 -18.00
CA ILE A 203 1.45 -1.75 -18.80
C ILE A 203 1.13 -3.06 -18.10
N PRO A 204 0.07 -3.11 -17.25
CA PRO A 204 -0.19 -4.28 -16.41
C PRO A 204 -0.71 -5.48 -17.19
N ASN A 205 -1.40 -5.25 -18.32
CA ASN A 205 -2.08 -6.30 -19.08
C ASN A 205 -1.46 -6.52 -20.46
N LYS A 206 -1.39 -7.78 -20.89
CA LYS A 206 -0.91 -8.13 -22.24
C LYS A 206 -1.75 -7.50 -23.36
N ASN A 207 -3.05 -7.29 -23.14
CA ASN A 207 -3.96 -6.64 -24.09
C ASN A 207 -3.80 -5.11 -24.16
N LYS A 208 -2.87 -4.54 -23.39
CA LYS A 208 -2.55 -3.11 -23.39
C LYS A 208 -3.80 -2.20 -23.21
N SER A 209 -4.76 -2.61 -22.37
CA SER A 209 -6.02 -1.88 -22.15
C SER A 209 -5.94 -0.79 -21.08
N LYS A 210 -4.87 -0.77 -20.27
CA LYS A 210 -4.64 0.22 -19.22
C LYS A 210 -3.18 0.59 -19.15
N PHE A 211 -2.92 1.87 -18.90
CA PHE A 211 -1.58 2.45 -18.84
C PHE A 211 -1.45 3.32 -17.60
N PHE A 212 -0.30 3.26 -16.94
CA PHE A 212 -0.02 4.05 -15.76
C PHE A 212 1.35 4.70 -15.87
N LEU A 213 1.45 5.99 -15.60
CA LEU A 213 2.69 6.64 -15.26
C LEU A 213 2.87 6.56 -13.75
N VAL A 214 3.92 5.86 -13.30
CA VAL A 214 4.19 5.62 -11.89
C VAL A 214 5.40 6.42 -11.43
N TYR A 215 5.37 6.88 -10.18
CA TYR A 215 6.38 7.71 -9.56
C TYR A 215 7.19 6.92 -8.53
N LYS A 216 8.13 7.59 -7.88
CA LYS A 216 9.04 6.97 -6.92
C LYS A 216 8.32 6.25 -5.76
N ASN A 217 7.17 6.75 -5.31
CA ASN A 217 6.38 6.08 -4.27
C ASN A 217 5.83 4.72 -4.70
N PHE A 218 5.60 4.50 -5.99
CA PHE A 218 5.25 3.18 -6.50
C PHE A 218 6.33 2.13 -6.20
N ASP A 219 7.60 2.50 -6.36
CA ASP A 219 8.71 1.61 -6.00
C ASP A 219 8.81 1.37 -4.49
N ARG A 220 8.35 2.34 -3.67
CA ARG A 220 8.28 2.17 -2.21
C ARG A 220 7.19 1.18 -1.80
N ILE A 221 6.03 1.24 -2.46
CA ILE A 221 4.99 0.22 -2.27
C ILE A 221 5.50 -1.16 -2.71
N LYS A 222 6.27 -1.25 -3.79
CA LYS A 222 6.90 -2.52 -4.23
C LYS A 222 7.90 -3.09 -3.23
N LYS A 223 8.44 -2.32 -2.30
CA LYS A 223 9.25 -2.87 -1.21
C LYS A 223 8.43 -3.74 -0.27
N TYR A 224 7.15 -3.40 -0.07
CA TYR A 224 6.23 -4.21 0.73
C TYR A 224 5.95 -5.56 0.05
N ASN A 225 5.64 -5.52 -1.24
CA ASN A 225 5.47 -6.72 -2.07
C ASN A 225 5.95 -6.42 -3.49
N ASN A 226 6.98 -7.13 -3.97
CA ASN A 226 7.64 -6.89 -5.26
C ASN A 226 6.79 -7.34 -6.47
N SER A 227 5.57 -6.82 -6.55
CA SER A 227 4.63 -7.06 -7.65
C SER A 227 4.07 -5.73 -8.16
N ASN A 228 4.11 -5.52 -9.50
CA ASN A 228 3.45 -4.36 -10.10
C ASN A 228 1.94 -4.39 -9.88
N PHE A 229 1.31 -5.59 -9.90
CA PHE A 229 -0.13 -5.73 -9.61
C PHE A 229 -0.48 -5.35 -8.18
N TYR A 230 0.37 -5.73 -7.21
CA TYR A 230 0.21 -5.31 -5.83
C TYR A 230 0.28 -3.80 -5.69
N ALA A 231 1.36 -3.19 -6.18
CA ALA A 231 1.57 -1.75 -6.06
C ALA A 231 0.49 -0.93 -6.78
N LEU A 232 0.02 -1.37 -7.96
CA LEU A 232 -1.13 -0.78 -8.64
C LEU A 232 -2.42 -0.92 -7.81
N SER A 233 -2.65 -2.09 -7.18
CA SER A 233 -3.84 -2.31 -6.35
C SER A 233 -3.85 -1.37 -5.13
N VAL A 234 -2.72 -1.23 -4.43
CA VAL A 234 -2.56 -0.28 -3.32
C VAL A 234 -2.78 1.15 -3.80
N GLY A 235 -2.13 1.55 -4.89
CA GLY A 235 -2.24 2.91 -5.44
C GLY A 235 -3.68 3.25 -5.85
N ILE A 236 -4.33 2.38 -6.62
CA ILE A 236 -5.72 2.59 -7.07
C ILE A 236 -6.69 2.61 -5.87
N LEU A 237 -6.51 1.69 -4.90
CA LEU A 237 -7.35 1.66 -3.70
C LEU A 237 -7.17 2.95 -2.88
N SER A 238 -5.92 3.42 -2.69
CA SER A 238 -5.64 4.65 -1.95
C SER A 238 -6.31 5.88 -2.57
N ASP A 239 -6.35 5.97 -3.91
CA ASP A 239 -7.04 7.07 -4.60
C ASP A 239 -8.56 6.97 -4.46
N ARG A 240 -9.13 5.75 -4.45
CA ARG A 240 -10.57 5.54 -4.25
C ARG A 240 -11.02 5.82 -2.82
N ILE A 241 -10.18 5.54 -1.83
CA ILE A 241 -10.43 5.89 -0.43
C ILE A 241 -10.47 7.42 -0.28
N LYS A 242 -9.50 8.14 -0.84
CA LYS A 242 -9.41 9.60 -0.77
C LYS A 242 -10.57 10.33 -1.47
N ASN A 243 -11.04 9.83 -2.61
CA ASN A 243 -12.08 10.52 -3.40
C ASN A 243 -13.42 10.71 -2.66
N TRP A 244 -13.56 10.12 -1.47
CA TRP A 244 -14.69 10.38 -0.59
C TRP A 244 -14.68 11.81 0.00
N ASP A 245 -13.50 12.38 0.29
CA ASP A 245 -13.39 13.73 0.89
C ASP A 245 -13.90 14.80 -0.08
N ILE A 246 -13.65 14.64 -1.37
CA ILE A 246 -14.12 15.56 -2.42
C ILE A 246 -15.66 15.54 -2.51
N TYR A 247 -16.28 14.37 -2.38
CA TYR A 247 -17.75 14.22 -2.45
C TYR A 247 -18.44 14.88 -1.25
N LEU A 248 -17.88 14.74 -0.04
CA LEU A 248 -18.39 15.41 1.17
C LEU A 248 -18.17 16.93 1.14
N TYR A 249 -17.05 17.38 0.62
CA TYR A 249 -16.77 18.80 0.43
C TYR A 249 -17.84 19.44 -0.47
N TYR A 250 -18.11 18.85 -1.64
CA TYR A 250 -19.17 19.34 -2.53
C TYR A 250 -20.57 19.19 -1.93
N LEU A 251 -20.85 18.09 -1.22
CA LEU A 251 -22.15 17.86 -0.56
C LEU A 251 -22.36 18.86 0.57
N TYR A 252 -21.34 19.16 1.38
CA TYR A 252 -21.38 20.15 2.44
C TYR A 252 -21.65 21.56 1.89
N TYR A 253 -20.95 21.98 0.84
CA TYR A 253 -21.18 23.27 0.19
C TYR A 253 -22.54 23.33 -0.51
N PHE A 254 -23.01 22.24 -1.10
CA PHE A 254 -24.33 22.18 -1.70
C PHE A 254 -25.44 22.28 -0.66
N LEU A 255 -25.28 21.62 0.50
CA LEU A 255 -26.24 21.74 1.61
C LEU A 255 -26.23 23.12 2.26
N GLN A 256 -25.08 23.76 2.41
CA GLN A 256 -25.00 25.15 2.88
C GLN A 256 -25.63 26.14 1.89
N ALA A 257 -25.39 25.97 0.60
CA ALA A 257 -26.03 26.79 -0.44
C ALA A 257 -27.55 26.58 -0.48
N ALA A 258 -28.05 25.37 -0.24
CA ALA A 258 -29.47 25.10 -0.14
C ALA A 258 -30.14 25.71 1.10
N GLN A 259 -29.42 25.79 2.23
CA GLN A 259 -29.90 26.45 3.46
C GLN A 259 -29.86 27.98 3.40
N SER A 260 -29.08 28.57 2.51
CA SER A 260 -29.03 30.03 2.31
C SER A 260 -30.11 30.55 1.34
N LEU A 261 -30.87 29.65 0.75
CA LEU A 261 -32.00 29.96 -0.18
C LEU A 261 -33.38 29.75 0.46
N THR A 262 -33.42 29.35 1.73
CA THR A 262 -34.63 29.28 2.58
C THR A 262 -34.58 30.34 3.67
#